data_ed78d638e6ab4d946a1c15604e3017a7
#
_entry.id   ed78d638e6ab4d946a1c15604e3017a7
#
_cell.length_a   1.000
_cell.length_b   1.000
_cell.length_c   1.000
_cell.angle_alpha   90.00
_cell.angle_beta   90.00
_cell.angle_gamma   90.00
#
_symmetry.space_group_name_H-M   'P 1'
#
loop_
_entity.id
_entity.type
_entity.pdbx_description
1 polymer ?
#
loop_
_entity_poly.entity_id
_entity_poly.type
_entity_poly.pdbx_seq_one_letter_code
_entity_poly.pdbx_strand_id
1 'polypeptide(L)'
;MAVIEAIHTDGRLSVRLDNNRQIEFNAIEHRHFDHGYAVTSHSSQGLTAERVLVHADTSVHPDLLNSRFGYVSISRASHEATLFTDDMAKLAPQLGADVSKTSALEIGQASSVAQGIGIEIGL
;
A
#
# COMPACT_ATOMS: atom_id res chain seq x y z
N MET A 1 -7.27 -6.00 12.14
CA MET A 1 -8.42 -5.05 12.18
C MET A 1 -9.15 -5.15 13.50
N ALA A 2 -10.12 -4.25 13.74
CA ALA A 2 -10.92 -4.28 14.97
C ALA A 2 -12.35 -3.88 14.65
N VAL A 3 -13.28 -4.37 15.46
CA VAL A 3 -14.70 -4.02 15.38
C VAL A 3 -15.07 -3.22 16.62
N ILE A 4 -15.72 -2.07 16.44
CA ILE A 4 -16.24 -1.28 17.55
C ILE A 4 -17.48 -2.00 18.09
N GLU A 5 -17.45 -2.38 19.35
CA GLU A 5 -18.57 -3.04 20.04
C GLU A 5 -19.43 -2.05 20.81
N ALA A 6 -18.81 -1.05 21.42
CA ALA A 6 -19.52 -0.04 22.19
C ALA A 6 -18.83 1.33 22.11
N ILE A 7 -19.66 2.37 22.17
CA ILE A 7 -19.23 3.76 22.26
C ILE A 7 -19.81 4.31 23.57
N HIS A 8 -18.93 4.73 24.46
CA HIS A 8 -19.32 5.27 25.76
C HIS A 8 -19.49 6.78 25.71
N THR A 9 -20.35 7.32 26.56
CA THR A 9 -20.65 8.77 26.60
C THR A 9 -19.47 9.64 27.03
N ASP A 10 -18.46 9.05 27.66
CA ASP A 10 -17.22 9.69 28.09
C ASP A 10 -16.12 9.70 27.01
N GLY A 11 -16.43 9.23 25.79
CA GLY A 11 -15.50 9.19 24.67
C GLY A 11 -14.64 7.92 24.62
N ARG A 12 -14.87 6.93 25.48
CA ARG A 12 -14.21 5.63 25.40
C ARG A 12 -14.86 4.77 24.33
N LEU A 13 -14.02 4.02 23.62
CA LEU A 13 -14.43 3.00 22.65
C LEU A 13 -14.02 1.62 23.18
N SER A 14 -14.97 0.69 23.16
CA SER A 14 -14.69 -0.73 23.36
C SER A 14 -14.60 -1.39 21.99
N VAL A 15 -13.46 -1.98 21.68
CA VAL A 15 -13.20 -2.63 20.41
C VAL A 15 -12.74 -4.07 20.59
N ARG A 16 -13.18 -4.92 19.69
CA ARG A 16 -12.73 -6.31 19.61
C ARG A 16 -11.78 -6.47 18.43
N LEU A 17 -10.58 -6.94 18.72
CA LEU A 17 -9.56 -7.26 17.73
C LEU A 17 -9.85 -8.59 17.02
N ASP A 18 -9.22 -8.82 15.86
CA ASP A 18 -9.34 -10.06 15.08
C ASP A 18 -8.92 -11.31 15.88
N ASN A 19 -8.07 -11.17 16.88
CA ASN A 19 -7.67 -12.24 17.81
C ASN A 19 -8.62 -12.43 18.98
N ASN A 20 -9.84 -11.88 18.91
CA ASN A 20 -10.89 -11.94 19.90
C ASN A 20 -10.60 -11.24 21.24
N ARG A 21 -9.50 -10.46 21.31
CA ARG A 21 -9.21 -9.62 22.49
C ARG A 21 -10.06 -8.36 22.45
N GLN A 22 -10.63 -8.03 23.59
CA GLN A 22 -11.28 -6.73 23.81
C GLN A 22 -10.28 -5.74 24.39
N ILE A 23 -10.29 -4.52 23.88
CA ILE A 23 -9.55 -3.40 24.43
C ILE A 23 -10.45 -2.18 24.51
N GLU A 24 -10.21 -1.35 25.53
CA GLU A 24 -10.85 -0.04 25.64
C GLU A 24 -9.80 1.05 25.55
N PHE A 25 -10.12 2.11 24.84
CA PHE A 25 -9.28 3.29 24.77
C PHE A 25 -10.12 4.56 24.63
N ASN A 26 -9.53 5.69 25.01
CA ASN A 26 -10.20 6.98 24.88
C ASN A 26 -9.91 7.55 23.46
N ALA A 27 -10.98 7.72 22.68
CA ALA A 27 -10.89 8.24 21.32
C ALA A 27 -10.44 9.71 21.24
N ILE A 28 -10.54 10.45 22.33
CA ILE A 28 -10.08 11.85 22.42
C ILE A 28 -8.56 11.89 22.57
N GLU A 29 -7.99 10.99 23.36
CA GLU A 29 -6.54 10.89 23.61
C GLU A 29 -5.82 10.15 22.49
N HIS A 30 -6.42 9.08 21.97
CA HIS A 30 -5.87 8.22 20.92
C HIS A 30 -6.66 8.38 19.62
N ARG A 31 -6.28 9.35 18.80
CA ARG A 31 -6.98 9.68 17.54
C ARG A 31 -6.49 8.89 16.33
N HIS A 32 -5.55 7.95 16.49
CA HIS A 32 -4.96 7.17 15.41
C HIS A 32 -5.81 5.94 15.06
N PHE A 33 -7.04 6.17 14.62
CA PHE A 33 -7.91 5.13 14.08
C PHE A 33 -8.68 5.68 12.87
N ASP A 34 -8.99 4.80 11.95
CA ASP A 34 -9.70 5.13 10.72
C ASP A 34 -10.60 3.96 10.31
N HIS A 35 -11.41 4.16 9.29
CA HIS A 35 -12.26 3.12 8.76
C HIS A 35 -11.45 1.93 8.23
N GLY A 36 -11.80 0.72 8.67
CA GLY A 36 -11.09 -0.51 8.34
C GLY A 36 -11.65 -1.28 7.13
N TYR A 37 -12.52 -0.68 6.32
CA TYR A 37 -13.09 -1.35 5.15
C TYR A 37 -12.13 -1.45 3.95
N ALA A 38 -11.09 -0.63 3.92
CA ALA A 38 -10.06 -0.66 2.90
C ALA A 38 -8.69 -0.28 3.49
N VAL A 39 -7.64 -0.79 2.89
CA VAL A 39 -6.25 -0.49 3.26
C VAL A 39 -5.44 -0.23 2.00
N THR A 40 -4.33 0.51 2.13
CA THR A 40 -3.38 0.66 1.02
C THR A 40 -2.61 -0.64 0.78
N SER A 41 -2.10 -0.83 -0.44
CA SER A 41 -1.23 -1.98 -0.75
C SER A 41 -0.06 -2.07 0.23
N HIS A 42 0.58 -0.95 0.55
CA HIS A 42 1.68 -0.91 1.51
C HIS A 42 1.25 -1.35 2.92
N SER A 43 0.11 -0.87 3.41
CA SER A 43 -0.42 -1.23 4.73
C SER A 43 -0.90 -2.69 4.81
N SER A 44 -1.17 -3.33 3.66
CA SER A 44 -1.59 -4.72 3.61
C SER A 44 -0.45 -5.72 3.75
N GLN A 45 0.81 -5.29 3.73
CA GLN A 45 1.95 -6.18 3.90
C GLN A 45 1.87 -6.96 5.21
N GLY A 46 2.04 -8.28 5.13
CA GLY A 46 1.92 -9.18 6.28
C GLY A 46 0.49 -9.65 6.59
N LEU A 47 -0.53 -9.07 5.94
CA LEU A 47 -1.91 -9.55 6.04
C LEU A 47 -2.15 -10.68 5.04
N THR A 48 -3.10 -11.56 5.36
CA THR A 48 -3.60 -12.60 4.45
C THR A 48 -5.13 -12.64 4.56
N ALA A 49 -5.79 -12.76 3.43
CA ALA A 49 -7.24 -12.91 3.33
C ALA A 49 -7.58 -14.00 2.31
N GLU A 50 -8.74 -14.63 2.45
CA GLU A 50 -9.20 -15.61 1.46
C GLU A 50 -9.44 -14.96 0.11
N ARG A 51 -10.09 -13.81 0.11
CA ARG A 51 -10.38 -13.00 -1.06
C ARG A 51 -9.83 -11.60 -0.90
N VAL A 52 -9.23 -11.09 -1.95
CA VAL A 52 -8.71 -9.72 -1.99
C VAL A 52 -9.31 -9.00 -3.20
N LEU A 53 -9.89 -7.84 -2.95
CA LEU A 53 -10.33 -6.93 -3.99
C LEU A 53 -9.31 -5.78 -4.07
N VAL A 54 -8.72 -5.60 -5.23
CA VAL A 54 -7.69 -4.58 -5.48
C VAL A 54 -8.26 -3.52 -6.39
N HIS A 55 -8.25 -2.27 -5.97
CA HIS A 55 -8.57 -1.14 -6.85
C HIS A 55 -7.27 -0.50 -7.34
N ALA A 56 -7.07 -0.50 -8.64
CA ALA A 56 -5.90 0.05 -9.32
C ALA A 56 -6.32 1.18 -10.26
N ASP A 57 -6.14 2.42 -9.82
CA ASP A 57 -6.40 3.62 -10.60
C ASP A 57 -5.18 3.94 -11.47
N THR A 58 -5.34 3.87 -12.79
CA THR A 58 -4.24 4.10 -13.75
C THR A 58 -3.86 5.57 -13.92
N SER A 59 -4.62 6.49 -13.33
CA SER A 59 -4.33 7.93 -13.35
C SER A 59 -3.32 8.36 -12.27
N VAL A 60 -3.03 7.50 -11.29
CA VAL A 60 -2.06 7.78 -10.24
C VAL A 60 -0.62 7.79 -10.77
N HIS A 61 0.28 8.38 -9.97
CA HIS A 61 1.70 8.42 -10.34
C HIS A 61 2.26 7.00 -10.57
N PRO A 62 3.08 6.79 -11.62
CA PRO A 62 3.62 5.46 -11.97
C PRO A 62 4.36 4.76 -10.81
N ASP A 63 4.97 5.50 -9.91
CA ASP A 63 5.65 4.93 -8.73
C ASP A 63 4.69 4.25 -7.74
N LEU A 64 3.40 4.57 -7.80
CA LEU A 64 2.38 3.98 -6.94
C LEU A 64 1.75 2.72 -7.54
N LEU A 65 1.68 2.66 -8.88
CA LEU A 65 1.09 1.54 -9.60
C LEU A 65 2.17 0.88 -10.48
N ASN A 66 2.85 -0.11 -9.93
CA ASN A 66 3.98 -0.80 -10.55
C ASN A 66 3.95 -2.31 -10.23
N SER A 67 4.96 -3.06 -10.66
CA SER A 67 5.06 -4.50 -10.42
C SER A 67 5.04 -4.86 -8.94
N ARG A 68 5.65 -4.05 -8.10
CA ARG A 68 5.66 -4.25 -6.64
C ARG A 68 4.25 -4.10 -6.04
N PHE A 69 3.50 -3.08 -6.46
CA PHE A 69 2.09 -2.91 -6.08
C PHE A 69 1.27 -4.15 -6.45
N GLY A 70 1.40 -4.60 -7.70
CA GLY A 70 0.69 -5.79 -8.19
C GLY A 70 1.02 -7.03 -7.36
N TYR A 71 2.30 -7.30 -7.16
CA TYR A 71 2.75 -8.45 -6.38
C TYR A 71 2.27 -8.38 -4.93
N VAL A 72 2.49 -7.27 -4.23
CA VAL A 72 2.11 -7.13 -2.82
C VAL A 72 0.60 -7.28 -2.65
N SER A 73 -0.20 -6.65 -3.51
CA SER A 73 -1.66 -6.67 -3.40
C SER A 73 -2.24 -8.05 -3.69
N ILE A 74 -1.83 -8.69 -4.78
CA ILE A 74 -2.37 -9.99 -5.20
C ILE A 74 -1.89 -11.11 -4.27
N SER A 75 -0.65 -11.07 -3.81
CA SER A 75 -0.10 -12.08 -2.90
C SER A 75 -0.71 -12.09 -1.50
N ARG A 76 -1.58 -11.13 -1.18
CA ARG A 76 -2.39 -11.16 0.07
C ARG A 76 -3.53 -12.16 0.01
N ALA A 77 -3.97 -12.56 -1.18
CA ALA A 77 -5.04 -13.52 -1.36
C ALA A 77 -4.53 -14.96 -1.21
N SER A 78 -5.23 -15.77 -0.41
CA SER A 78 -4.98 -17.20 -0.33
C SER A 78 -5.80 -18.03 -1.34
N HIS A 79 -6.92 -17.50 -1.83
CA HIS A 79 -7.82 -18.17 -2.75
C HIS A 79 -8.11 -17.35 -4.01
N GLU A 80 -8.52 -16.11 -3.87
CA GLU A 80 -8.99 -15.30 -4.99
C GLU A 80 -8.54 -13.85 -4.87
N ALA A 81 -8.00 -13.30 -5.96
CA ALA A 81 -7.72 -11.87 -6.10
C ALA A 81 -8.48 -11.33 -7.31
N THR A 82 -9.27 -10.28 -7.10
CA THR A 82 -9.98 -9.57 -8.17
C THR A 82 -9.43 -8.16 -8.26
N LEU A 83 -9.02 -7.77 -9.46
CA LEU A 83 -8.48 -6.45 -9.76
C LEU A 83 -9.51 -5.61 -10.50
N PHE A 84 -9.83 -4.45 -9.95
CA PHE A 84 -10.67 -3.44 -10.58
C PHE A 84 -9.80 -2.27 -11.05
N THR A 85 -10.01 -1.82 -12.26
CA THR A 85 -9.25 -0.71 -12.86
C THR A 85 -10.15 0.16 -13.75
N ASP A 86 -9.77 1.40 -13.90
CA ASP A 86 -10.39 2.36 -14.82
C ASP A 86 -9.97 2.14 -16.28
N ASP A 87 -8.74 1.64 -16.55
CA ASP A 87 -8.23 1.42 -17.90
C ASP A 87 -7.32 0.17 -17.95
N MET A 88 -7.85 -0.89 -18.53
CA MET A 88 -7.16 -2.17 -18.64
C MET A 88 -5.95 -2.12 -19.59
N ALA A 89 -6.01 -1.28 -20.62
CA ALA A 89 -4.92 -1.13 -21.59
C ALA A 89 -3.68 -0.44 -20.96
N LYS A 90 -3.89 0.48 -20.04
CA LYS A 90 -2.81 1.15 -19.29
C LYS A 90 -2.29 0.32 -18.13
N LEU A 91 -3.16 -0.47 -17.49
CA LEU A 91 -2.81 -1.23 -16.31
C LEU A 91 -1.69 -2.24 -16.56
N ALA A 92 -1.76 -3.02 -17.63
CA ALA A 92 -0.79 -4.07 -17.92
C ALA A 92 0.65 -3.55 -18.06
N PRO A 93 0.93 -2.48 -18.84
CA PRO A 93 2.25 -1.87 -18.87
C PRO A 93 2.71 -1.32 -17.51
N GLN A 94 1.83 -0.70 -16.74
CA GLN A 94 2.16 -0.14 -15.43
C GLN A 94 2.54 -1.23 -14.43
N LEU A 95 1.78 -2.31 -14.35
CA LEU A 95 2.10 -3.45 -13.50
C LEU A 95 3.33 -4.23 -13.96
N GLY A 96 3.70 -4.13 -15.23
CA GLY A 96 4.94 -4.71 -15.77
C GLY A 96 6.17 -3.82 -15.53
N ALA A 97 5.98 -2.56 -15.13
CA ALA A 97 7.09 -1.66 -14.89
C ALA A 97 7.83 -2.06 -13.61
N ASP A 98 9.12 -2.36 -13.76
CA ASP A 98 9.99 -2.67 -12.62
C ASP A 98 10.59 -1.37 -12.07
N VAL A 99 10.24 -1.06 -10.83
CA VAL A 99 10.88 0.02 -10.06
C VAL A 99 11.97 -0.62 -9.21
N SER A 100 13.05 -1.05 -9.86
CA SER A 100 14.22 -1.52 -9.15
C SER A 100 14.91 -0.34 -8.45
N LYS A 101 15.24 -0.56 -7.18
CA LYS A 101 16.08 0.41 -6.46
C LYS A 101 17.47 0.39 -7.09
N THR A 102 17.87 1.49 -7.68
CA THR A 102 19.24 1.65 -8.18
C THR A 102 20.22 1.54 -7.00
N SER A 103 21.24 0.73 -7.13
CA SER A 103 22.28 0.63 -6.10
C SER A 103 23.10 1.92 -6.02
N ALA A 104 23.71 2.19 -4.87
CA ALA A 104 24.58 3.36 -4.73
C ALA A 104 25.76 3.35 -5.72
N LEU A 105 26.21 2.16 -6.12
CA LEU A 105 27.25 1.99 -7.14
C LEU A 105 26.74 2.40 -8.53
N GLU A 106 25.52 2.04 -8.88
CA GLU A 106 24.92 2.41 -10.17
C GLU A 106 24.66 3.91 -10.24
N ILE A 107 24.23 4.54 -9.15
CA ILE A 107 24.09 6.00 -9.08
C ILE A 107 25.45 6.67 -9.28
N GLY A 108 26.51 6.18 -8.66
CA GLY A 108 27.86 6.69 -8.82
C GLY A 108 28.35 6.57 -10.27
N GLN A 109 28.11 5.45 -10.94
CA GLN A 109 28.45 5.25 -12.35
C GLN A 109 27.65 6.16 -13.28
N ALA A 110 26.34 6.30 -13.05
CA ALA A 110 25.50 7.20 -13.83
C ALA A 110 25.96 8.67 -13.70
N SER A 111 26.31 9.08 -12.50
CA SER A 111 26.83 10.43 -12.25
C SER A 111 28.17 10.67 -12.96
N SER A 112 29.05 9.69 -12.96
CA SER A 112 30.35 9.81 -13.63
C SER A 112 30.20 9.87 -15.17
N VAL A 113 29.26 9.10 -15.72
CA VAL A 113 28.93 9.16 -17.16
C VAL A 113 28.29 10.51 -17.50
N ALA A 114 27.36 10.99 -16.69
CA ALA A 114 26.71 12.28 -16.90
C ALA A 114 27.73 13.44 -16.85
N GLN A 115 28.70 13.41 -15.95
CA GLN A 115 29.77 14.40 -15.90
C GLN A 115 30.65 14.34 -17.14
N GLY A 116 30.96 13.12 -17.67
CA GLY A 116 31.76 12.92 -18.88
C GLY A 116 31.11 13.48 -20.14
N ILE A 117 29.80 13.57 -20.22
CA ILE A 117 29.06 14.14 -21.37
C ILE A 117 28.50 15.54 -21.08
N GLY A 118 28.84 16.15 -19.96
CA GLY A 118 28.41 17.50 -19.59
C GLY A 118 26.94 17.66 -19.25
N ILE A 119 26.26 16.59 -18.87
CA ILE A 119 24.86 16.60 -18.42
C ILE A 119 24.83 16.66 -16.88
N GLU A 120 24.24 17.69 -16.33
CA GLU A 120 23.91 17.75 -14.91
C GLU A 120 22.62 16.95 -14.67
N ILE A 121 22.69 15.91 -13.85
CA ILE A 121 21.52 15.24 -13.31
C ILE A 121 21.29 15.82 -11.91
N GLY A 122 20.31 16.72 -11.77
CA GLY A 122 19.85 17.20 -10.50
C GLY A 122 19.09 16.10 -9.77
N LEU A 123 19.41 15.89 -8.53
CA LEU A 123 18.62 15.06 -7.60
C LEU A 123 17.57 15.92 -6.90
#